data_df1c8be2fa9bc409cda203f1bacf73e0
#
_entry.id   df1c8be2fa9bc409cda203f1bacf73e0
#
_cell.length_a   1.000
_cell.length_b   1.000
_cell.length_c   1.000
_cell.angle_alpha   90.00
_cell.angle_beta   90.00
_cell.angle_gamma   90.00
#
_symmetry.space_group_name_H-M   'P 1'
#
loop_
_entity.id
_entity.type
_entity.pdbx_description
1 polymer ?
#
loop_
_entity_poly.entity_id
_entity_poly.type
_entity_poly.pdbx_seq_one_letter_code
_entity_poly.pdbx_strand_id
1 'polypeptide(L)'
;PIYLFIANANRNTVSVVDTETGRTIETLQAELVPGSLSGSTPNSLALTPDGSMLFVANANINAVAVFDVREVGRSKPLGFIPVGWYPTSARVTPDGRRLLVANGKGVGSRANRNGPQPGLTAPASLTEYIGGLFDGTLSVIDLSDREAFAERLVAYTARALRCRPVPAPTPIEAGHPVPLASGAKSPIKYCVYIIKENRTYDQVLGDMPEGNGDPSICLFPESVTPNHHKLARDFVLFDNFYVESEVSADGHEWSMGAYATDFVEKTWPLSYGHNQRRKYAYPSEGRFKIAEPAGGYLWDRALAAGVTYRSYGEFVNNGATTNEPCSTLVPALQGNFDPWFRSFDMEYSDLARADRFIAELKRFEAEGEMPRLQIVRLPNDHTSGTSRGKLTPTAFVAENDLAFGRVIEAISHSRFWPETAVFVVEDDAQNGPDHVDAHRTVAYVISPYVRRGTVDSTLYSTASMLRTMEMILGLDPMSQFDASAMPMLAPFGPKSDMRPYVALPAQVDLNERNTEGAWGWDRSEDMNFAKEDAADDLLLNEVIWRSVRGPASPMPAPVRAGFVRTVATADGDDD
;
A
#
# COMPACT_ATOMS: atom_id res chain seq x y z
N PRO A 1 31.40 -29.13 -14.30
CA PRO A 1 30.31 -28.95 -13.40
C PRO A 1 29.23 -28.05 -14.03
N ILE A 2 27.97 -28.32 -13.73
CA ILE A 2 26.86 -27.51 -14.15
C ILE A 2 26.47 -26.67 -12.93
N TYR A 3 26.27 -25.36 -13.13
CA TYR A 3 25.88 -24.45 -12.07
C TYR A 3 24.46 -23.94 -12.28
N LEU A 4 23.74 -23.78 -11.20
CA LEU A 4 22.40 -23.18 -11.18
C LEU A 4 22.48 -21.83 -10.49
N PHE A 5 22.03 -20.79 -11.18
CA PHE A 5 21.85 -19.44 -10.61
C PHE A 5 20.41 -19.28 -10.15
N ILE A 6 20.19 -18.90 -8.89
CA ILE A 6 18.86 -18.78 -8.27
C ILE A 6 18.70 -17.35 -7.76
N ALA A 7 17.74 -16.63 -8.31
CA ALA A 7 17.35 -15.31 -7.80
C ALA A 7 16.60 -15.46 -6.47
N ASN A 8 17.10 -14.81 -5.42
CA ASN A 8 16.48 -14.79 -4.11
C ASN A 8 15.68 -13.49 -3.98
N ALA A 9 14.46 -13.48 -4.53
CA ALA A 9 13.67 -12.27 -4.71
C ALA A 9 13.39 -11.52 -3.40
N ASN A 10 13.16 -12.24 -2.29
CA ASN A 10 12.95 -11.66 -0.97
C ASN A 10 14.27 -11.34 -0.22
N ARG A 11 15.39 -11.38 -0.94
CA ARG A 11 16.73 -10.97 -0.50
C ARG A 11 17.37 -10.23 -1.67
N ASN A 12 18.40 -9.47 -1.43
CA ASN A 12 19.09 -8.75 -2.52
C ASN A 12 20.18 -9.61 -3.18
N THR A 13 19.96 -10.92 -3.37
CA THR A 13 21.04 -11.87 -3.72
C THR A 13 20.67 -12.85 -4.83
N VAL A 14 21.72 -13.43 -5.44
CA VAL A 14 21.62 -14.60 -6.30
C VAL A 14 22.50 -15.71 -5.72
N SER A 15 21.93 -16.88 -5.47
CA SER A 15 22.70 -18.07 -5.07
C SER A 15 23.24 -18.79 -6.29
N VAL A 16 24.51 -19.21 -6.24
CA VAL A 16 25.14 -20.08 -7.25
C VAL A 16 25.31 -21.45 -6.65
N VAL A 17 24.65 -22.45 -7.21
CA VAL A 17 24.59 -23.81 -6.70
C VAL A 17 25.35 -24.75 -7.65
N ASP A 18 26.24 -25.51 -7.11
CA ASP A 18 26.83 -26.65 -7.82
C ASP A 18 25.81 -27.79 -7.86
N THR A 19 25.41 -28.20 -9.07
CA THR A 19 24.34 -29.20 -9.25
C THR A 19 24.76 -30.62 -8.95
N GLU A 20 26.07 -30.93 -8.90
CA GLU A 20 26.59 -32.25 -8.55
C GLU A 20 26.54 -32.45 -7.02
N THR A 21 26.90 -31.41 -6.27
CA THR A 21 26.95 -31.48 -4.80
C THR A 21 25.71 -30.93 -4.10
N GLY A 22 24.86 -30.20 -4.81
CA GLY A 22 23.70 -29.49 -4.26
C GLY A 22 24.08 -28.35 -3.30
N ARG A 23 25.33 -27.91 -3.28
CA ARG A 23 25.80 -26.88 -2.36
C ARG A 23 25.84 -25.52 -3.02
N THR A 24 25.43 -24.49 -2.27
CA THR A 24 25.69 -23.09 -2.64
C THR A 24 27.20 -22.84 -2.50
N ILE A 25 27.84 -22.49 -3.60
CA ILE A 25 29.29 -22.24 -3.67
C ILE A 25 29.62 -20.76 -3.70
N GLU A 26 28.64 -19.89 -4.06
CA GLU A 26 28.80 -18.46 -4.11
C GLU A 26 27.43 -17.78 -3.92
N THR A 27 27.44 -16.58 -3.33
CA THR A 27 26.26 -15.71 -3.25
C THR A 27 26.63 -14.34 -3.80
N LEU A 28 25.94 -13.91 -4.87
CA LEU A 28 26.15 -12.63 -5.52
C LEU A 28 25.24 -11.59 -4.85
N GLN A 29 25.79 -10.45 -4.49
CA GLN A 29 25.05 -9.32 -3.96
C GLN A 29 24.53 -8.48 -5.14
N ALA A 30 23.22 -8.38 -5.29
CA ALA A 30 22.57 -7.69 -6.41
C ALA A 30 22.02 -6.31 -6.04
N GLU A 31 22.21 -5.87 -4.79
CA GLU A 31 21.80 -4.53 -4.35
C GLU A 31 22.63 -3.42 -5.02
N LEU A 32 21.98 -2.28 -5.29
CA LEU A 32 22.62 -1.11 -5.90
C LEU A 32 23.63 -0.43 -4.95
N VAL A 33 23.36 -0.49 -3.66
CA VAL A 33 24.24 0.05 -2.62
C VAL A 33 24.61 -1.09 -1.66
N PRO A 34 25.89 -1.40 -1.50
CA PRO A 34 26.32 -2.48 -0.64
C PRO A 34 25.80 -2.33 0.80
N GLY A 35 25.21 -3.41 1.33
CA GLY A 35 24.67 -3.44 2.67
C GLY A 35 23.28 -2.78 2.80
N SER A 36 22.59 -2.51 1.70
CA SER A 36 21.19 -2.06 1.73
C SER A 36 20.30 -3.12 2.37
N LEU A 37 19.25 -2.65 3.05
CA LEU A 37 18.16 -3.51 3.50
C LEU A 37 17.49 -4.20 2.30
N SER A 38 16.70 -5.24 2.56
CA SER A 38 15.95 -5.96 1.52
C SER A 38 15.01 -5.03 0.75
N GLY A 39 14.64 -5.46 -0.47
CA GLY A 39 13.73 -4.72 -1.33
C GLY A 39 14.23 -4.46 -2.75
N SER A 40 15.45 -4.90 -3.13
CA SER A 40 15.88 -4.81 -4.55
C SER A 40 15.10 -5.76 -5.45
N THR A 41 14.64 -6.89 -4.92
CA THR A 41 13.79 -7.88 -5.60
C THR A 41 14.40 -8.43 -6.89
N PRO A 42 15.53 -9.17 -6.82
CA PRO A 42 16.05 -9.90 -7.98
C PRO A 42 15.05 -11.00 -8.39
N ASN A 43 14.43 -10.89 -9.56
CA ASN A 43 13.32 -11.74 -9.96
C ASN A 43 13.47 -12.42 -11.32
N SER A 44 14.49 -12.04 -12.11
CA SER A 44 14.78 -12.69 -13.40
C SER A 44 16.28 -12.66 -13.68
N LEU A 45 16.74 -13.74 -14.30
CA LEU A 45 18.15 -13.95 -14.63
C LEU A 45 18.32 -14.24 -16.12
N ALA A 46 19.40 -13.74 -16.71
CA ALA A 46 19.80 -14.07 -18.06
C ALA A 46 21.33 -14.22 -18.15
N LEU A 47 21.80 -15.29 -18.77
CA LEU A 47 23.22 -15.51 -19.10
C LEU A 47 23.48 -15.19 -20.56
N THR A 48 24.65 -14.68 -20.88
CA THR A 48 25.14 -14.66 -22.27
C THR A 48 25.31 -16.08 -22.79
N PRO A 49 25.19 -16.32 -24.12
CA PRO A 49 25.33 -17.65 -24.69
C PRO A 49 26.70 -18.32 -24.40
N ASP A 50 27.75 -17.52 -24.21
CA ASP A 50 29.08 -17.99 -23.82
C ASP A 50 29.24 -18.20 -22.30
N GLY A 51 28.18 -17.95 -21.50
CA GLY A 51 28.20 -18.11 -20.05
C GLY A 51 29.09 -17.12 -19.30
N SER A 52 29.55 -16.05 -19.95
CA SER A 52 30.53 -15.13 -19.36
C SER A 52 29.92 -14.02 -18.51
N MET A 53 28.69 -13.57 -18.81
CA MET A 53 27.99 -12.50 -18.08
C MET A 53 26.61 -12.95 -17.62
N LEU A 54 26.28 -12.60 -16.38
CA LEU A 54 24.96 -12.78 -15.79
C LEU A 54 24.31 -11.39 -15.62
N PHE A 55 23.06 -11.29 -16.07
CA PHE A 55 22.16 -10.14 -15.89
C PHE A 55 21.09 -10.51 -14.89
N VAL A 56 20.90 -9.67 -13.88
CA VAL A 56 19.94 -9.86 -12.79
C VAL A 56 18.96 -8.70 -12.78
N ALA A 57 17.72 -8.96 -13.15
CA ALA A 57 16.67 -7.95 -13.08
C ALA A 57 16.24 -7.75 -11.61
N ASN A 58 16.44 -6.54 -11.10
CA ASN A 58 16.04 -6.11 -9.77
C ASN A 58 14.78 -5.27 -9.88
N ALA A 59 13.61 -5.88 -9.64
CA ALA A 59 12.31 -5.30 -9.95
C ALA A 59 12.07 -3.95 -9.24
N ASN A 60 12.26 -3.90 -7.95
CA ASN A 60 11.88 -2.74 -7.12
C ASN A 60 12.92 -1.60 -7.11
N ILE A 61 14.08 -1.77 -7.76
CA ILE A 61 15.04 -0.68 -7.95
C ILE A 61 15.20 -0.27 -9.42
N ASN A 62 14.34 -0.80 -10.30
CA ASN A 62 14.29 -0.42 -11.73
C ASN A 62 15.64 -0.54 -12.44
N ALA A 63 16.40 -1.57 -12.13
CA ALA A 63 17.74 -1.74 -12.65
C ALA A 63 18.09 -3.23 -12.88
N VAL A 64 19.03 -3.47 -13.79
CA VAL A 64 19.63 -4.78 -14.01
C VAL A 64 21.07 -4.77 -13.48
N ALA A 65 21.38 -5.63 -12.50
CA ALA A 65 22.75 -5.83 -12.07
C ALA A 65 23.49 -6.75 -13.07
N VAL A 66 24.77 -6.45 -13.32
CA VAL A 66 25.62 -7.16 -14.29
C VAL A 66 26.81 -7.77 -13.57
N PHE A 67 27.04 -9.07 -13.76
CA PHE A 67 28.17 -9.79 -13.19
C PHE A 67 29.01 -10.48 -14.26
N ASP A 68 30.33 -10.48 -14.08
CA ASP A 68 31.24 -11.39 -14.75
C ASP A 68 31.21 -12.71 -13.98
N VAL A 69 30.80 -13.80 -14.65
CA VAL A 69 30.66 -15.14 -14.05
C VAL A 69 31.52 -16.19 -14.75
N ARG A 70 32.55 -15.75 -15.48
CA ARG A 70 33.50 -16.67 -16.17
C ARG A 70 34.21 -17.60 -15.20
N GLU A 71 34.53 -17.13 -14.02
CA GLU A 71 35.15 -17.91 -12.96
C GLU A 71 34.14 -18.06 -11.81
N VAL A 72 33.30 -19.10 -11.92
CA VAL A 72 32.28 -19.40 -10.90
C VAL A 72 32.96 -19.67 -9.56
N GLY A 73 32.42 -19.09 -8.47
CA GLY A 73 33.06 -19.05 -7.16
C GLY A 73 33.95 -17.82 -6.93
N ARG A 74 34.20 -17.03 -8.00
CA ARG A 74 34.92 -15.74 -7.97
C ARG A 74 34.31 -14.70 -8.89
N SER A 75 32.99 -14.69 -8.98
CA SER A 75 32.25 -13.77 -9.82
C SER A 75 32.48 -12.30 -9.40
N LYS A 76 32.39 -11.39 -10.35
CA LYS A 76 32.68 -9.97 -10.12
C LYS A 76 31.51 -9.11 -10.51
N PRO A 77 31.02 -8.20 -9.66
CA PRO A 77 30.05 -7.19 -10.07
C PRO A 77 30.69 -6.24 -11.08
N LEU A 78 30.01 -5.97 -12.19
CA LEU A 78 30.48 -5.07 -13.24
C LEU A 78 29.75 -3.72 -13.18
N GLY A 79 28.50 -3.68 -12.73
CA GLY A 79 27.70 -2.46 -12.62
C GLY A 79 26.20 -2.71 -12.77
N PHE A 80 25.46 -1.62 -13.05
CA PHE A 80 24.01 -1.64 -13.15
C PHE A 80 23.54 -0.92 -14.42
N ILE A 81 22.44 -1.41 -15.00
CA ILE A 81 21.76 -0.81 -16.14
C ILE A 81 20.40 -0.32 -15.65
N PRO A 82 20.11 1.00 -15.64
CA PRO A 82 18.77 1.51 -15.32
C PRO A 82 17.82 1.13 -16.46
N VAL A 83 16.63 0.68 -16.11
CA VAL A 83 15.57 0.27 -17.04
C VAL A 83 14.23 0.93 -16.67
N GLY A 84 13.12 0.50 -17.26
CA GLY A 84 11.78 0.95 -16.86
C GLY A 84 11.35 0.40 -15.50
N TRP A 85 10.15 0.74 -15.07
CA TRP A 85 9.63 0.37 -13.77
C TRP A 85 9.27 -1.12 -13.70
N TYR A 86 9.67 -1.74 -12.62
CA TYR A 86 9.43 -3.12 -12.26
C TYR A 86 9.85 -4.10 -13.38
N PRO A 87 11.15 -4.27 -13.65
CA PRO A 87 11.62 -5.26 -14.61
C PRO A 87 11.22 -6.67 -14.18
N THR A 88 10.40 -7.34 -15.02
CA THR A 88 9.82 -8.65 -14.74
C THR A 88 10.56 -9.79 -15.42
N SER A 89 11.28 -9.50 -16.49
CA SER A 89 12.00 -10.51 -17.26
C SER A 89 13.20 -9.92 -17.96
N ALA A 90 14.33 -10.63 -17.90
CA ALA A 90 15.52 -10.34 -18.67
C ALA A 90 15.84 -11.53 -19.59
N ARG A 91 16.21 -11.27 -20.86
CA ARG A 91 16.60 -12.30 -21.85
C ARG A 91 17.72 -11.76 -22.73
N VAL A 92 18.73 -12.58 -22.92
CA VAL A 92 19.77 -12.31 -23.94
C VAL A 92 19.34 -12.99 -25.24
N THR A 93 19.51 -12.30 -26.38
CA THR A 93 19.22 -12.90 -27.69
C THR A 93 20.16 -14.05 -27.99
N PRO A 94 19.75 -15.08 -28.78
CA PRO A 94 20.58 -16.25 -29.05
C PRO A 94 21.94 -15.95 -29.70
N ASP A 95 22.06 -14.84 -30.41
CA ASP A 95 23.33 -14.36 -30.99
C ASP A 95 24.20 -13.58 -29.99
N GLY A 96 23.74 -13.42 -28.74
CA GLY A 96 24.46 -12.72 -27.67
C GLY A 96 24.53 -11.19 -27.85
N ARG A 97 23.85 -10.62 -28.83
CA ARG A 97 24.05 -9.22 -29.24
C ARG A 97 23.14 -8.23 -28.53
N ARG A 98 22.05 -8.68 -27.90
CA ARG A 98 21.09 -7.80 -27.22
C ARG A 98 20.63 -8.41 -25.91
N LEU A 99 20.47 -7.55 -24.90
CA LEU A 99 19.69 -7.84 -23.70
C LEU A 99 18.33 -7.17 -23.84
N LEU A 100 17.27 -7.94 -23.68
CA LEU A 100 15.88 -7.52 -23.67
C LEU A 100 15.36 -7.55 -22.24
N VAL A 101 14.78 -6.44 -21.76
CA VAL A 101 14.22 -6.38 -20.40
C VAL A 101 12.78 -5.87 -20.50
N ALA A 102 11.82 -6.72 -20.08
CA ALA A 102 10.43 -6.36 -19.97
C ALA A 102 10.19 -5.63 -18.64
N ASN A 103 9.55 -4.47 -18.67
CA ASN A 103 9.24 -3.65 -17.51
C ASN A 103 7.72 -3.63 -17.30
N GLY A 104 7.23 -4.27 -16.24
CA GLY A 104 5.80 -4.52 -16.02
C GLY A 104 4.99 -3.25 -15.74
N LYS A 105 5.59 -2.29 -15.01
CA LYS A 105 4.93 -1.01 -14.68
C LYS A 105 5.36 0.15 -15.60
N GLY A 106 6.10 -0.13 -16.67
CA GLY A 106 6.46 0.85 -17.72
C GLY A 106 7.44 1.92 -17.27
N VAL A 107 7.06 3.19 -17.30
CA VAL A 107 7.93 4.34 -16.95
C VAL A 107 7.24 5.39 -16.08
N GLY A 108 6.02 5.17 -15.63
CA GLY A 108 5.29 6.12 -14.80
C GLY A 108 3.85 5.72 -14.56
N SER A 109 3.24 6.36 -13.60
CA SER A 109 1.81 6.33 -13.29
C SER A 109 1.14 7.61 -13.77
N ARG A 110 -0.19 7.69 -13.70
CA ARG A 110 -0.95 8.85 -14.18
C ARG A 110 -2.31 9.00 -13.49
N ALA A 111 -2.93 10.16 -13.68
CA ALA A 111 -4.30 10.40 -13.27
C ALA A 111 -5.27 9.44 -13.97
N ASN A 112 -6.32 9.06 -13.28
CA ASN A 112 -7.44 8.27 -13.79
C ASN A 112 -8.75 9.08 -13.77
N ARG A 113 -8.66 10.37 -14.14
CA ARG A 113 -9.76 11.34 -14.08
C ARG A 113 -11.04 10.87 -14.78
N ASN A 114 -10.91 10.08 -15.84
CA ASN A 114 -12.04 9.46 -16.55
C ASN A 114 -12.27 8.01 -16.11
N GLY A 115 -11.61 7.60 -15.05
CA GLY A 115 -11.83 6.31 -14.38
C GLY A 115 -13.27 6.17 -13.94
N PRO A 116 -13.67 5.15 -13.17
CA PRO A 116 -15.09 4.94 -12.91
C PRO A 116 -15.74 6.17 -12.27
N GLN A 117 -16.19 7.10 -13.11
CA GLN A 117 -16.73 8.40 -12.71
C GLN A 117 -17.99 8.80 -13.43
N PRO A 118 -18.99 9.27 -12.66
CA PRO A 118 -20.21 9.86 -13.15
C PRO A 118 -20.01 11.25 -13.75
N GLY A 119 -20.75 11.50 -14.82
CA GLY A 119 -20.91 12.84 -15.37
C GLY A 119 -19.86 13.27 -16.38
N LEU A 120 -18.84 12.48 -16.68
CA LEU A 120 -17.98 12.75 -17.83
C LEU A 120 -18.59 12.20 -19.11
N THR A 121 -18.53 13.01 -20.18
CA THR A 121 -19.11 12.65 -21.49
C THR A 121 -18.23 11.71 -22.31
N ALA A 122 -16.98 11.53 -21.94
CA ALA A 122 -16.07 10.59 -22.58
C ALA A 122 -16.22 9.19 -21.95
N PRO A 123 -16.27 8.10 -22.75
CA PRO A 123 -16.23 6.76 -22.20
C PRO A 123 -14.90 6.58 -21.46
N ALA A 124 -14.94 6.15 -20.20
CA ALA A 124 -13.74 5.69 -19.52
C ALA A 124 -13.19 4.53 -20.32
N SER A 125 -11.93 4.62 -20.56
CA SER A 125 -11.18 3.48 -21.05
C SER A 125 -10.69 2.68 -19.85
N LEU A 126 -10.47 1.39 -20.01
CA LEU A 126 -9.77 0.56 -19.02
C LEU A 126 -8.35 1.04 -18.74
N THR A 127 -7.84 1.96 -19.55
CA THR A 127 -6.59 2.65 -19.26
C THR A 127 -6.64 3.43 -17.94
N GLU A 128 -7.79 3.46 -17.27
CA GLU A 128 -7.99 4.17 -16.01
C GLU A 128 -8.29 3.25 -14.80
N TYR A 129 -8.39 1.94 -15.01
CA TYR A 129 -8.25 0.97 -13.93
C TYR A 129 -6.80 0.93 -13.45
N ILE A 130 -6.56 0.82 -12.14
CA ILE A 130 -5.23 0.92 -11.55
C ILE A 130 -4.19 0.02 -12.25
N GLY A 131 -4.48 -1.25 -12.46
CA GLY A 131 -3.63 -2.19 -13.20
C GLY A 131 -3.52 -1.90 -14.70
N GLY A 132 -4.36 -1.03 -15.27
CA GLY A 132 -4.35 -0.59 -16.67
C GLY A 132 -3.65 0.76 -16.89
N LEU A 133 -3.25 1.45 -15.84
CA LEU A 133 -2.55 2.74 -15.92
C LEU A 133 -1.07 2.59 -16.24
N PHE A 134 -0.53 1.39 -16.07
CA PHE A 134 0.85 1.08 -16.42
C PHE A 134 0.94 0.53 -17.84
N ASP A 135 1.64 1.24 -18.72
CA ASP A 135 1.96 0.77 -20.06
C ASP A 135 3.31 0.06 -20.04
N GLY A 136 3.31 -1.28 -20.04
CA GLY A 136 4.54 -2.07 -20.05
C GLY A 136 5.49 -1.64 -21.17
N THR A 137 6.79 -1.64 -20.89
CA THR A 137 7.82 -1.26 -21.85
C THR A 137 8.86 -2.35 -22.03
N LEU A 138 9.59 -2.30 -23.16
CA LEU A 138 10.72 -3.16 -23.44
C LEU A 138 12.01 -2.33 -23.56
N SER A 139 12.95 -2.53 -22.65
CA SER A 139 14.29 -1.97 -22.75
C SER A 139 15.15 -2.88 -23.61
N VAL A 140 15.80 -2.32 -24.63
CA VAL A 140 16.70 -3.04 -25.55
C VAL A 140 18.11 -2.49 -25.38
N ILE A 141 19.03 -3.33 -24.90
CA ILE A 141 20.42 -2.96 -24.62
C ILE A 141 21.34 -3.68 -25.59
N ASP A 142 22.16 -2.93 -26.31
CA ASP A 142 23.14 -3.49 -27.24
C ASP A 142 24.34 -4.07 -26.50
N LEU A 143 24.67 -5.33 -26.78
CA LEU A 143 25.80 -6.08 -26.25
C LEU A 143 26.79 -6.48 -27.36
N SER A 144 26.57 -6.06 -28.62
CA SER A 144 27.34 -6.52 -29.78
C SER A 144 28.83 -6.15 -29.73
N ASP A 145 29.16 -5.04 -29.10
CA ASP A 145 30.51 -4.57 -28.81
C ASP A 145 30.74 -4.54 -27.31
N ARG A 146 31.59 -5.44 -26.82
CA ARG A 146 31.84 -5.61 -25.37
C ARG A 146 32.64 -4.48 -24.75
N GLU A 147 33.54 -3.86 -25.49
CA GLU A 147 34.34 -2.75 -24.99
C GLU A 147 33.44 -1.50 -24.86
N ALA A 148 32.72 -1.17 -25.93
CA ALA A 148 31.72 -0.08 -25.89
C ALA A 148 30.60 -0.34 -24.86
N PHE A 149 30.19 -1.60 -24.62
CA PHE A 149 29.25 -1.93 -23.56
C PHE A 149 29.85 -1.66 -22.17
N ALA A 150 31.10 -2.04 -21.93
CA ALA A 150 31.76 -1.79 -20.64
C ALA A 150 31.85 -0.29 -20.34
N GLU A 151 32.19 0.54 -21.32
CA GLU A 151 32.16 2.01 -21.19
C GLU A 151 30.76 2.54 -20.85
N ARG A 152 29.73 2.09 -21.58
CA ARG A 152 28.35 2.48 -21.30
C ARG A 152 27.90 2.04 -19.92
N LEU A 153 28.34 0.87 -19.44
CA LEU A 153 27.96 0.32 -18.13
C LEU A 153 28.40 1.22 -16.98
N VAL A 154 29.55 1.90 -17.09
CA VAL A 154 30.00 2.90 -16.13
C VAL A 154 29.00 4.07 -16.05
N ALA A 155 28.59 4.60 -17.21
CA ALA A 155 27.61 5.68 -17.28
C ALA A 155 26.22 5.24 -16.79
N TYR A 156 25.80 4.02 -17.12
CA TYR A 156 24.55 3.44 -16.64
C TYR A 156 24.55 3.27 -15.13
N THR A 157 25.63 2.75 -14.55
CA THR A 157 25.76 2.60 -13.09
C THR A 157 25.68 3.95 -12.38
N ALA A 158 26.37 4.96 -12.91
CA ALA A 158 26.29 6.32 -12.37
C ALA A 158 24.86 6.89 -12.46
N ARG A 159 24.11 6.58 -13.51
CA ARG A 159 22.69 6.96 -13.65
C ARG A 159 21.80 6.22 -12.64
N ALA A 160 21.94 4.90 -12.51
CA ALA A 160 21.18 4.12 -11.55
C ALA A 160 21.39 4.64 -10.11
N LEU A 161 22.62 4.96 -9.73
CA LEU A 161 22.94 5.57 -8.43
C LEU A 161 22.29 6.95 -8.23
N ARG A 162 22.13 7.76 -9.28
CA ARG A 162 21.45 9.07 -9.20
C ARG A 162 19.92 8.94 -9.10
N CYS A 163 19.34 7.82 -9.50
CA CYS A 163 17.90 7.57 -9.37
C CYS A 163 17.48 7.20 -7.94
N ARG A 164 18.40 7.07 -7.00
CA ARG A 164 18.06 6.83 -5.60
C ARG A 164 17.38 8.06 -5.02
N PRO A 165 16.34 7.90 -4.19
CA PRO A 165 15.80 9.00 -3.42
C PRO A 165 16.91 9.51 -2.48
N VAL A 166 17.11 10.81 -2.51
CA VAL A 166 18.01 11.52 -1.57
C VAL A 166 17.12 12.55 -0.88
N PRO A 167 16.69 12.28 0.35
CA PRO A 167 15.89 13.24 1.10
C PRO A 167 16.62 14.58 1.18
N ALA A 168 15.95 15.65 0.78
CA ALA A 168 16.47 16.98 0.97
C ALA A 168 16.57 17.24 2.49
N PRO A 169 17.66 17.86 2.99
CA PRO A 169 17.75 18.22 4.38
C PRO A 169 16.64 19.23 4.71
N THR A 170 15.66 18.80 5.52
CA THR A 170 14.61 19.67 6.02
C THR A 170 15.17 20.45 7.21
N PRO A 171 15.16 21.79 7.20
CA PRO A 171 15.54 22.58 8.36
C PRO A 171 14.58 22.24 9.52
N ILE A 172 15.14 21.88 10.65
CA ILE A 172 14.37 21.46 11.82
C ILE A 172 14.57 22.43 12.96
N GLU A 173 13.46 22.84 13.55
CA GLU A 173 13.47 23.71 14.72
C GLU A 173 13.96 22.94 15.96
N ALA A 174 14.65 23.63 16.86
CA ALA A 174 15.04 23.05 18.15
C ALA A 174 13.79 22.59 18.93
N GLY A 175 13.84 21.38 19.50
CA GLY A 175 12.70 20.79 20.21
C GLY A 175 11.66 20.11 19.31
N HIS A 176 12.00 19.85 18.06
CA HIS A 176 11.14 19.10 17.13
C HIS A 176 10.75 17.73 17.72
N PRO A 177 9.47 17.33 17.67
CA PRO A 177 9.00 16.11 18.36
C PRO A 177 9.47 14.81 17.71
N VAL A 178 9.74 14.81 16.39
CA VAL A 178 10.28 13.63 15.70
C VAL A 178 11.80 13.64 15.83
N PRO A 179 12.42 12.60 16.45
CA PRO A 179 13.87 12.56 16.66
C PRO A 179 14.60 12.31 15.34
N LEU A 180 15.70 13.03 15.10
CA LEU A 180 16.54 12.85 13.91
C LEU A 180 17.80 12.04 14.16
N ALA A 181 18.27 12.02 15.39
CA ALA A 181 19.46 11.29 15.76
C ALA A 181 19.09 10.01 16.51
N SER A 182 19.81 8.93 16.22
CA SER A 182 19.66 7.69 16.98
C SER A 182 19.82 7.95 18.48
N GLY A 183 18.87 7.46 19.28
CA GLY A 183 18.85 7.63 20.73
C GLY A 183 18.30 8.97 21.22
N ALA A 184 17.94 9.91 20.34
CA ALA A 184 17.21 11.11 20.75
C ALA A 184 15.78 10.73 21.21
N LYS A 185 15.29 11.44 22.23
CA LYS A 185 13.98 11.17 22.81
C LYS A 185 12.89 12.01 22.14
N SER A 186 11.78 11.36 21.78
CA SER A 186 10.56 12.04 21.39
C SER A 186 9.70 12.38 22.61
N PRO A 187 8.98 13.51 22.65
CA PRO A 187 7.88 13.71 23.59
C PRO A 187 6.67 12.81 23.26
N ILE A 188 6.59 12.27 22.04
CA ILE A 188 5.57 11.32 21.60
C ILE A 188 6.02 9.92 22.01
N LYS A 189 5.24 9.28 22.86
CA LYS A 189 5.48 7.93 23.36
C LYS A 189 4.66 6.87 22.63
N TYR A 190 3.47 7.26 22.15
CA TYR A 190 2.47 6.37 21.61
C TYR A 190 2.16 6.72 20.15
N CYS A 191 2.20 5.71 19.29
CA CYS A 191 1.73 5.80 17.90
C CYS A 191 0.49 4.91 17.74
N VAL A 192 -0.58 5.48 17.22
CA VAL A 192 -1.77 4.75 16.78
C VAL A 192 -1.80 4.84 15.26
N TYR A 193 -1.77 3.70 14.58
CA TYR A 193 -1.77 3.59 13.13
C TYR A 193 -3.10 3.01 12.67
N ILE A 194 -3.88 3.80 11.93
CA ILE A 194 -5.22 3.42 11.46
C ILE A 194 -5.14 3.15 9.97
N ILE A 195 -5.54 1.95 9.57
CA ILE A 195 -5.62 1.52 8.18
C ILE A 195 -7.10 1.50 7.77
N LYS A 196 -7.41 2.13 6.65
CA LYS A 196 -8.71 2.21 6.02
C LYS A 196 -8.66 1.59 4.63
N GLU A 197 -9.81 1.51 3.91
CA GLU A 197 -9.96 0.71 2.70
C GLU A 197 -10.43 1.53 1.49
N ASN A 198 -9.55 1.62 0.50
CA ASN A 198 -9.78 1.85 -0.93
C ASN A 198 -10.37 3.22 -1.31
N ARG A 199 -9.85 4.35 -0.76
CA ARG A 199 -10.32 5.68 -1.21
C ARG A 199 -9.17 6.57 -1.70
N THR A 200 -9.42 7.25 -2.85
CA THR A 200 -8.53 8.30 -3.33
C THR A 200 -8.78 9.61 -2.57
N TYR A 201 -7.84 10.54 -2.67
CA TYR A 201 -7.99 11.88 -2.14
C TYR A 201 -9.24 12.58 -2.71
N ASP A 202 -9.42 12.58 -4.03
CA ASP A 202 -10.55 13.27 -4.65
C ASP A 202 -11.90 12.65 -4.32
N GLN A 203 -11.98 11.35 -4.09
CA GLN A 203 -13.24 10.71 -3.71
C GLN A 203 -13.80 11.25 -2.38
N VAL A 204 -12.92 11.64 -1.45
CA VAL A 204 -13.30 12.04 -0.08
C VAL A 204 -13.07 13.53 0.17
N LEU A 205 -11.91 14.07 -0.18
CA LEU A 205 -11.50 15.45 0.11
C LEU A 205 -11.43 16.32 -1.15
N GLY A 206 -11.96 15.83 -2.29
CA GLY A 206 -11.94 16.56 -3.55
C GLY A 206 -12.72 17.87 -3.53
N ASP A 207 -13.69 18.04 -2.64
CA ASP A 207 -14.48 19.24 -2.45
C ASP A 207 -13.87 20.26 -1.45
N MET A 208 -12.70 19.97 -0.86
CA MET A 208 -11.98 20.88 0.01
C MET A 208 -11.25 21.98 -0.80
N PRO A 209 -11.68 23.25 -0.70
CA PRO A 209 -11.07 24.33 -1.48
C PRO A 209 -9.66 24.71 -1.00
N GLU A 210 -9.25 24.23 0.20
CA GLU A 210 -7.95 24.52 0.78
C GLU A 210 -6.82 23.71 0.13
N GLY A 211 -7.14 22.51 -0.42
CA GLY A 211 -6.18 21.58 -1.02
C GLY A 211 -6.29 21.49 -2.54
N ASN A 212 -5.48 20.62 -3.13
CA ASN A 212 -5.52 20.34 -4.56
C ASN A 212 -6.56 19.26 -4.88
N GLY A 213 -7.86 19.55 -4.70
CA GLY A 213 -8.98 18.65 -4.95
C GLY A 213 -9.75 18.97 -6.22
N ASP A 214 -10.47 17.98 -6.75
CA ASP A 214 -11.45 18.14 -7.83
C ASP A 214 -12.85 17.77 -7.35
N PRO A 215 -13.71 18.77 -7.04
CA PRO A 215 -15.04 18.51 -6.53
C PRO A 215 -15.96 17.81 -7.53
N SER A 216 -15.62 17.82 -8.82
CA SER A 216 -16.43 17.16 -9.85
C SER A 216 -16.41 15.64 -9.72
N ILE A 217 -15.39 15.09 -9.07
CA ILE A 217 -15.17 13.66 -8.88
C ILE A 217 -15.21 13.22 -7.41
N CYS A 218 -15.51 14.15 -6.49
CA CYS A 218 -15.75 13.84 -5.09
C CYS A 218 -17.05 13.04 -4.94
N LEU A 219 -16.97 11.81 -4.46
CA LEU A 219 -18.12 10.94 -4.23
C LEU A 219 -18.71 11.10 -2.83
N PHE A 220 -17.86 11.35 -1.86
CA PHE A 220 -18.22 11.43 -0.44
C PHE A 220 -17.84 12.79 0.16
N PRO A 221 -18.57 13.85 -0.24
CA PRO A 221 -18.27 15.22 0.18
C PRO A 221 -18.47 15.43 1.69
N GLU A 222 -18.19 16.63 2.19
CA GLU A 222 -18.27 16.97 3.62
C GLU A 222 -19.60 16.60 4.28
N SER A 223 -20.72 16.62 3.54
CA SER A 223 -22.02 16.16 4.07
C SER A 223 -22.07 14.65 4.37
N VAL A 224 -21.20 13.85 3.77
CA VAL A 224 -21.07 12.41 4.02
C VAL A 224 -19.93 12.13 5.01
N THR A 225 -18.84 12.88 4.89
CA THR A 225 -17.60 12.68 5.66
C THR A 225 -17.21 13.90 6.51
N PRO A 226 -18.10 14.40 7.41
CA PRO A 226 -17.84 15.62 8.18
C PRO A 226 -16.62 15.51 9.10
N ASN A 227 -16.30 14.31 9.61
CA ASN A 227 -15.15 14.12 10.49
C ASN A 227 -13.83 14.10 9.71
N HIS A 228 -13.77 13.45 8.52
CA HIS A 228 -12.60 13.52 7.64
C HIS A 228 -12.25 14.97 7.31
N HIS A 229 -13.23 15.76 6.89
CA HIS A 229 -13.05 17.16 6.54
C HIS A 229 -12.63 18.02 7.73
N LYS A 230 -13.30 17.83 8.88
CA LYS A 230 -12.94 18.56 10.09
C LYS A 230 -11.55 18.22 10.59
N LEU A 231 -11.15 16.95 10.54
CA LEU A 231 -9.81 16.52 10.94
C LEU A 231 -8.74 17.10 10.02
N ALA A 232 -8.98 17.11 8.71
CA ALA A 232 -8.08 17.75 7.75
C ALA A 232 -7.89 19.24 8.02
N ARG A 233 -8.98 19.97 8.33
CA ARG A 233 -8.91 21.41 8.68
C ARG A 233 -8.33 21.67 10.07
N ASP A 234 -8.69 20.86 11.07
CA ASP A 234 -8.25 21.08 12.45
C ASP A 234 -6.78 20.73 12.65
N PHE A 235 -6.24 19.78 11.89
CA PHE A 235 -4.85 19.32 12.00
C PHE A 235 -4.05 19.68 10.74
N VAL A 236 -3.77 18.75 9.86
CA VAL A 236 -3.02 19.00 8.63
C VAL A 236 -3.77 18.37 7.46
N LEU A 237 -4.02 19.14 6.42
CA LEU A 237 -4.50 18.64 5.14
C LEU A 237 -3.30 18.23 4.28
N PHE A 238 -3.19 16.95 3.94
CA PHE A 238 -2.22 16.43 2.99
C PHE A 238 -2.90 16.27 1.63
N ASP A 239 -2.50 17.05 0.63
CA ASP A 239 -3.07 16.98 -0.72
C ASP A 239 -2.13 16.34 -1.75
N ASN A 240 -0.99 15.82 -1.27
CA ASN A 240 0.05 15.21 -2.11
C ASN A 240 0.64 13.94 -1.43
N PHE A 241 -0.25 13.08 -0.92
CA PHE A 241 0.11 11.81 -0.28
C PHE A 241 -0.29 10.62 -1.17
N TYR A 242 0.55 9.60 -1.27
CA TYR A 242 0.38 8.46 -2.16
C TYR A 242 0.57 7.14 -1.43
N VAL A 243 -0.19 6.12 -1.83
CA VAL A 243 0.12 4.73 -1.54
C VAL A 243 1.10 4.20 -2.58
N GLU A 244 1.92 3.22 -2.21
CA GLU A 244 2.79 2.49 -3.14
C GLU A 244 2.11 1.28 -3.77
N SER A 245 0.95 0.92 -3.27
CA SER A 245 0.17 -0.27 -3.62
C SER A 245 -0.79 -0.01 -4.79
N GLU A 246 -1.17 -1.09 -5.46
CA GLU A 246 -2.19 -1.09 -6.50
C GLU A 246 -3.55 -1.59 -5.97
N VAL A 247 -3.54 -2.56 -5.05
CA VAL A 247 -4.71 -3.26 -4.50
C VAL A 247 -4.45 -3.64 -3.03
N SER A 248 -5.48 -4.04 -2.28
CA SER A 248 -5.31 -4.32 -0.85
C SER A 248 -4.32 -5.47 -0.55
N ALA A 249 -4.15 -6.44 -1.47
CA ALA A 249 -3.17 -7.51 -1.25
C ALA A 249 -1.72 -7.01 -1.13
N ASP A 250 -1.29 -6.06 -1.94
CA ASP A 250 0.01 -5.40 -1.78
C ASP A 250 -0.08 -4.22 -0.83
N GLY A 251 -1.26 -3.60 -0.64
CA GLY A 251 -1.51 -2.50 0.28
C GLY A 251 -1.21 -2.82 1.74
N HIS A 252 -1.73 -3.93 2.23
CA HIS A 252 -1.44 -4.38 3.60
C HIS A 252 0.03 -4.80 3.77
N GLU A 253 0.68 -5.35 2.74
CA GLU A 253 2.11 -5.64 2.79
C GLU A 253 2.95 -4.35 2.84
N TRP A 254 2.61 -3.33 2.01
CA TRP A 254 3.25 -2.02 2.06
C TRP A 254 3.02 -1.31 3.39
N SER A 255 1.79 -1.32 3.90
CA SER A 255 1.43 -0.66 5.16
C SER A 255 2.12 -1.29 6.38
N MET A 256 2.38 -2.60 6.37
CA MET A 256 2.97 -3.29 7.51
C MET A 256 4.45 -3.62 7.34
N GLY A 257 4.95 -3.79 6.11
CA GLY A 257 6.31 -4.27 5.81
C GLY A 257 7.16 -3.31 5.00
N ALA A 258 6.60 -2.16 4.60
CA ALA A 258 7.24 -1.16 3.74
C ALA A 258 7.69 -1.70 2.36
N TYR A 259 7.21 -2.85 1.93
CA TYR A 259 7.19 -3.31 0.53
C TYR A 259 6.42 -4.62 0.38
N ALA A 260 5.89 -4.87 -0.82
CA ALA A 260 5.35 -6.16 -1.20
C ALA A 260 6.44 -7.04 -1.84
N THR A 261 6.46 -8.33 -1.49
CA THR A 261 7.44 -9.27 -2.07
C THR A 261 7.10 -9.59 -3.52
N ASP A 262 8.07 -10.10 -4.30
CA ASP A 262 7.83 -10.54 -5.68
C ASP A 262 6.72 -11.59 -5.81
N PHE A 263 6.51 -12.38 -4.77
CA PHE A 263 5.40 -13.32 -4.71
C PHE A 263 4.06 -12.59 -4.70
N VAL A 264 3.89 -11.59 -3.86
CA VAL A 264 2.66 -10.79 -3.77
C VAL A 264 2.43 -10.04 -5.09
N GLU A 265 3.43 -9.30 -5.56
CA GLU A 265 3.38 -8.49 -6.80
C GLU A 265 3.05 -9.31 -8.07
N LYS A 266 3.48 -10.55 -8.15
CA LYS A 266 3.18 -11.45 -9.28
C LYS A 266 1.90 -12.24 -9.11
N THR A 267 1.36 -12.33 -7.90
CA THR A 267 0.21 -13.17 -7.59
C THR A 267 -1.08 -12.38 -7.52
N TRP A 268 -1.06 -11.15 -7.00
CA TRP A 268 -2.28 -10.35 -6.92
C TRP A 268 -2.93 -10.13 -8.29
N PRO A 269 -2.22 -9.87 -9.43
CA PRO A 269 -2.90 -9.71 -10.72
C PRO A 269 -3.65 -10.97 -11.20
N LEU A 270 -3.35 -12.12 -10.59
CA LEU A 270 -4.01 -13.39 -10.87
C LEU A 270 -5.24 -13.64 -9.96
N SER A 271 -5.37 -12.86 -8.89
CA SER A 271 -6.43 -12.98 -7.88
C SER A 271 -7.50 -11.89 -8.02
N TYR A 272 -7.15 -10.75 -8.61
CA TYR A 272 -7.97 -9.55 -8.74
C TYR A 272 -8.61 -9.38 -10.12
N GLY A 273 -9.55 -8.45 -10.20
CA GLY A 273 -10.23 -8.10 -11.43
C GLY A 273 -11.11 -9.24 -11.96
N HIS A 274 -11.23 -9.30 -13.27
CA HIS A 274 -12.10 -10.28 -13.92
C HIS A 274 -11.58 -11.72 -13.91
N ASN A 275 -10.59 -12.04 -13.12
CA ASN A 275 -10.11 -13.41 -12.98
C ASN A 275 -11.04 -14.24 -12.06
N GLN A 276 -12.35 -14.21 -12.36
CA GLN A 276 -13.44 -14.80 -11.59
C GLN A 276 -13.25 -16.28 -11.22
N ARG A 277 -12.35 -16.99 -11.91
CA ARG A 277 -12.03 -18.39 -11.59
C ARG A 277 -10.95 -18.53 -10.52
N ARG A 278 -10.52 -17.47 -9.87
CA ARG A 278 -9.58 -17.41 -8.73
C ARG A 278 -8.77 -18.69 -8.56
N LYS A 279 -7.77 -18.87 -9.40
CA LYS A 279 -6.87 -20.01 -9.31
C LYS A 279 -5.94 -19.91 -8.10
N TYR A 280 -5.80 -18.71 -7.53
CA TYR A 280 -4.85 -18.41 -6.48
C TYR A 280 -5.56 -17.84 -5.27
N ALA A 281 -5.08 -18.21 -4.08
CA ALA A 281 -5.54 -17.62 -2.84
C ALA A 281 -4.99 -16.18 -2.69
N TYR A 282 -5.67 -15.38 -1.90
CA TYR A 282 -5.22 -14.04 -1.52
C TYR A 282 -3.79 -14.08 -0.96
N PRO A 283 -2.82 -13.33 -1.55
CA PRO A 283 -1.39 -13.57 -1.33
C PRO A 283 -0.78 -12.81 -0.15
N SER A 284 -1.58 -12.27 0.76
CA SER A 284 -1.15 -11.37 1.83
C SER A 284 -1.62 -11.82 3.22
N GLU A 285 -1.43 -10.98 4.22
CA GLU A 285 -1.90 -11.09 5.59
C GLU A 285 -1.47 -12.37 6.32
N GLY A 286 -0.19 -12.73 6.18
CA GLY A 286 0.40 -13.86 6.89
C GLY A 286 -0.06 -15.24 6.40
N ARG A 287 -0.83 -15.32 5.32
CA ARG A 287 -1.31 -16.59 4.74
C ARG A 287 -0.21 -17.43 4.13
N PHE A 288 0.82 -16.78 3.62
CA PHE A 288 1.96 -17.43 2.98
C PHE A 288 3.29 -16.92 3.54
N LYS A 289 4.12 -17.83 4.02
CA LYS A 289 5.46 -17.47 4.52
C LYS A 289 6.35 -16.78 3.47
N ILE A 290 6.13 -17.05 2.18
CA ILE A 290 6.87 -16.43 1.09
C ILE A 290 6.45 -14.97 0.85
N ALA A 291 5.25 -14.57 1.30
CA ALA A 291 4.79 -13.19 1.24
C ALA A 291 5.46 -12.31 2.31
N GLU A 292 5.93 -12.91 3.41
CA GLU A 292 6.55 -12.17 4.52
C GLU A 292 7.86 -11.51 4.06
N PRO A 293 7.98 -10.17 4.21
CA PRO A 293 9.20 -9.45 3.87
C PRO A 293 10.41 -9.95 4.67
N ALA A 294 11.59 -9.97 4.06
CA ALA A 294 12.81 -10.41 4.76
C ALA A 294 13.17 -9.55 5.97
N GLY A 295 12.75 -8.29 5.97
CA GLY A 295 12.89 -7.38 7.10
C GLY A 295 11.85 -7.58 8.20
N GLY A 296 10.85 -8.42 7.98
CA GLY A 296 9.68 -8.55 8.84
C GLY A 296 8.72 -7.38 8.69
N TYR A 297 7.73 -7.36 9.53
CA TYR A 297 6.71 -6.32 9.61
C TYR A 297 6.98 -5.32 10.76
N LEU A 298 6.21 -4.28 10.83
CA LEU A 298 6.32 -3.21 11.83
C LEU A 298 6.28 -3.77 13.28
N TRP A 299 5.44 -4.77 13.54
CA TRP A 299 5.39 -5.45 14.85
C TRP A 299 6.64 -6.27 15.16
N ASP A 300 7.32 -6.83 14.14
CA ASP A 300 8.59 -7.54 14.35
C ASP A 300 9.70 -6.57 14.77
N ARG A 301 9.70 -5.36 14.17
CA ARG A 301 10.62 -4.28 14.58
C ARG A 301 10.31 -3.79 15.98
N ALA A 302 9.01 -3.63 16.31
CA ALA A 302 8.59 -3.27 17.67
C ALA A 302 9.04 -4.33 18.69
N LEU A 303 8.82 -5.61 18.39
CA LEU A 303 9.26 -6.72 19.24
C LEU A 303 10.79 -6.71 19.45
N ALA A 304 11.55 -6.55 18.37
CA ALA A 304 13.01 -6.50 18.42
C ALA A 304 13.55 -5.31 19.25
N ALA A 305 12.85 -4.17 19.20
CA ALA A 305 13.19 -2.97 19.97
C ALA A 305 12.63 -2.96 21.41
N GLY A 306 11.89 -3.98 21.81
CA GLY A 306 11.22 -4.01 23.12
C GLY A 306 10.07 -2.97 23.24
N VAL A 307 9.52 -2.54 22.14
CA VAL A 307 8.36 -1.65 22.07
C VAL A 307 7.08 -2.49 22.14
N THR A 308 6.22 -2.19 23.10
CA THR A 308 4.93 -2.89 23.25
C THR A 308 4.00 -2.51 22.09
N TYR A 309 3.28 -3.49 21.55
CA TYR A 309 2.36 -3.28 20.44
C TYR A 309 1.10 -4.12 20.55
N ARG A 310 0.05 -3.71 19.80
CA ARG A 310 -1.20 -4.43 19.73
C ARG A 310 -1.90 -4.18 18.40
N SER A 311 -2.35 -5.26 17.73
CA SER A 311 -3.17 -5.20 16.54
C SER A 311 -4.66 -5.30 16.87
N TYR A 312 -5.46 -4.49 16.18
CA TYR A 312 -6.91 -4.49 16.17
C TYR A 312 -7.38 -4.72 14.72
N GLY A 313 -7.46 -5.98 14.32
CA GLY A 313 -7.97 -6.39 13.02
C GLY A 313 -6.92 -6.59 11.92
N GLU A 314 -5.76 -5.98 12.01
CA GLU A 314 -4.71 -6.10 10.99
C GLU A 314 -3.98 -7.44 11.13
N PHE A 315 -3.90 -8.23 10.03
CA PHE A 315 -3.38 -9.61 9.98
C PHE A 315 -4.06 -10.56 10.99
N VAL A 316 -5.37 -10.38 11.15
CA VAL A 316 -6.21 -11.14 12.07
C VAL A 316 -7.34 -11.81 11.30
N ASN A 317 -7.58 -13.09 11.56
CA ASN A 317 -8.68 -13.85 10.98
C ASN A 317 -9.89 -13.81 11.91
N ASN A 318 -11.06 -13.48 11.39
CA ASN A 318 -12.30 -13.45 12.14
C ASN A 318 -12.72 -14.84 12.63
N GLY A 319 -13.32 -14.91 13.82
CA GLY A 319 -14.09 -16.08 14.24
C GLY A 319 -15.31 -16.28 13.33
N ALA A 320 -15.84 -17.49 13.27
CA ALA A 320 -16.98 -17.83 12.41
C ALA A 320 -18.24 -17.00 12.71
N THR A 321 -18.37 -16.57 13.95
CA THR A 321 -19.43 -15.67 14.41
C THR A 321 -18.87 -14.52 15.24
N THR A 322 -19.66 -13.50 15.50
CA THR A 322 -19.28 -12.37 16.37
C THR A 322 -19.05 -12.77 17.83
N ASN A 323 -19.50 -13.95 18.23
CA ASN A 323 -19.32 -14.51 19.57
C ASN A 323 -18.09 -15.43 19.68
N GLU A 324 -17.36 -15.61 18.60
CA GLU A 324 -16.13 -16.39 18.57
C GLU A 324 -14.92 -15.49 18.45
N PRO A 325 -13.84 -15.80 19.20
CA PRO A 325 -12.64 -14.97 19.14
C PRO A 325 -11.96 -15.06 17.77
N CYS A 326 -11.37 -13.96 17.36
CA CYS A 326 -10.47 -13.90 16.24
C CYS A 326 -9.16 -14.65 16.53
N SER A 327 -8.39 -14.93 15.49
CA SER A 327 -7.10 -15.61 15.54
C SER A 327 -6.11 -14.96 14.60
N THR A 328 -4.82 -15.28 14.71
CA THR A 328 -3.80 -14.82 13.79
C THR A 328 -2.84 -15.94 13.42
N LEU A 329 -2.35 -15.94 12.20
CA LEU A 329 -1.29 -16.85 11.73
C LEU A 329 0.11 -16.26 11.96
N VAL A 330 0.21 -14.95 12.28
CA VAL A 330 1.47 -14.24 12.47
C VAL A 330 2.02 -14.51 13.87
N PRO A 331 3.21 -15.13 14.02
CA PRO A 331 3.75 -15.48 15.32
C PRO A 331 3.94 -14.29 16.27
N ALA A 332 4.40 -13.14 15.74
CA ALA A 332 4.63 -11.94 16.53
C ALA A 332 3.34 -11.34 17.11
N LEU A 333 2.19 -11.58 16.46
CA LEU A 333 0.89 -11.09 16.93
C LEU A 333 0.25 -12.03 17.99
N GLN A 334 0.76 -13.24 18.21
CA GLN A 334 0.22 -14.14 19.24
C GLN A 334 0.29 -13.48 20.61
N GLY A 335 -0.89 -13.24 21.23
CA GLY A 335 -1.02 -12.51 22.49
C GLY A 335 -0.95 -10.97 22.37
N ASN A 336 -0.63 -10.45 21.19
CA ASN A 336 -0.49 -9.02 20.91
C ASN A 336 -1.56 -8.49 19.92
N PHE A 337 -2.73 -9.13 19.85
CA PHE A 337 -3.89 -8.64 19.11
C PHE A 337 -5.13 -8.67 20.01
N ASP A 338 -6.16 -7.96 19.60
CA ASP A 338 -7.47 -8.03 20.28
C ASP A 338 -8.31 -9.15 19.69
N PRO A 339 -8.63 -10.22 20.44
CA PRO A 339 -9.38 -11.35 19.92
C PRO A 339 -10.88 -11.04 19.68
N TRP A 340 -11.35 -9.88 20.10
CA TRP A 340 -12.74 -9.46 19.94
C TRP A 340 -12.92 -8.28 18.99
N PHE A 341 -11.83 -7.79 18.40
CA PHE A 341 -11.86 -6.80 17.34
C PHE A 341 -11.88 -7.53 15.98
N ARG A 342 -12.99 -7.43 15.25
CA ARG A 342 -13.11 -8.09 13.95
C ARG A 342 -12.35 -7.34 12.88
N SER A 343 -11.61 -8.08 12.08
CA SER A 343 -10.93 -7.65 10.87
C SER A 343 -11.96 -7.32 9.76
N PHE A 344 -11.55 -7.41 8.49
CA PHE A 344 -12.44 -7.19 7.35
C PHE A 344 -13.72 -8.05 7.45
N ASP A 345 -14.85 -7.38 7.56
CA ASP A 345 -16.18 -7.99 7.65
C ASP A 345 -17.23 -6.89 7.39
N MET A 346 -17.80 -6.86 6.20
CA MET A 346 -18.79 -5.85 5.81
C MET A 346 -20.15 -6.03 6.50
N GLU A 347 -20.34 -7.12 7.24
CA GLU A 347 -21.52 -7.33 8.10
C GLU A 347 -21.30 -6.76 9.51
N TYR A 348 -20.09 -6.37 9.84
CA TYR A 348 -19.73 -5.86 11.16
C TYR A 348 -19.42 -4.35 11.08
N SER A 349 -20.08 -3.60 11.92
CA SER A 349 -20.05 -2.13 11.92
C SER A 349 -18.70 -1.56 12.38
N ASP A 350 -18.21 -0.53 11.70
CA ASP A 350 -17.06 0.24 12.18
C ASP A 350 -17.36 1.02 13.47
N LEU A 351 -18.60 1.37 13.73
CA LEU A 351 -19.00 1.90 15.03
C LEU A 351 -18.78 0.89 16.15
N ALA A 352 -19.06 -0.40 15.90
CA ALA A 352 -18.78 -1.45 16.87
C ALA A 352 -17.26 -1.68 17.04
N ARG A 353 -16.47 -1.56 15.96
CA ARG A 353 -14.99 -1.56 16.04
C ARG A 353 -14.48 -0.40 16.88
N ALA A 354 -15.00 0.80 16.65
CA ALA A 354 -14.68 2.00 17.44
C ALA A 354 -15.04 1.80 18.92
N ASP A 355 -16.23 1.28 19.22
CA ASP A 355 -16.66 0.99 20.61
C ASP A 355 -15.72 -0.01 21.29
N ARG A 356 -15.26 -1.05 20.55
CA ARG A 356 -14.31 -2.02 21.09
C ARG A 356 -12.95 -1.37 21.39
N PHE A 357 -12.41 -0.58 20.47
CA PHE A 357 -11.16 0.15 20.67
C PHE A 357 -11.26 1.13 21.85
N ILE A 358 -12.34 1.88 21.95
CA ILE A 358 -12.60 2.84 23.04
C ILE A 358 -12.68 2.10 24.39
N ALA A 359 -13.29 0.93 24.44
CA ALA A 359 -13.33 0.12 25.66
C ALA A 359 -11.93 -0.34 26.09
N GLU A 360 -11.08 -0.75 25.14
CA GLU A 360 -9.67 -1.09 25.41
C GLU A 360 -8.88 0.14 25.88
N LEU A 361 -9.07 1.30 25.23
CA LEU A 361 -8.43 2.55 25.65
C LEU A 361 -8.78 2.91 27.10
N LYS A 362 -10.04 2.80 27.48
CA LYS A 362 -10.49 3.01 28.88
C LYS A 362 -9.85 2.01 29.85
N ARG A 363 -9.69 0.77 29.43
CA ARG A 363 -8.97 -0.25 30.22
C ARG A 363 -7.53 0.17 30.47
N PHE A 364 -6.82 0.61 29.41
CA PHE A 364 -5.45 1.11 29.53
C PHE A 364 -5.34 2.38 30.39
N GLU A 365 -6.34 3.27 30.33
CA GLU A 365 -6.38 4.43 31.24
C GLU A 365 -6.45 4.00 32.72
N ALA A 366 -7.24 2.97 33.02
CA ALA A 366 -7.34 2.41 34.36
C ALA A 366 -6.05 1.67 34.79
N GLU A 367 -5.37 1.00 33.86
CA GLU A 367 -4.09 0.32 34.09
C GLU A 367 -2.91 1.31 34.16
N GLY A 368 -3.05 2.51 33.59
CA GLY A 368 -2.05 3.58 33.62
C GLY A 368 -1.08 3.60 32.45
N GLU A 369 -1.09 2.59 31.59
CA GLU A 369 -0.23 2.47 30.42
C GLU A 369 -0.96 1.78 29.27
N MET A 370 -0.64 2.15 28.02
CA MET A 370 -1.14 1.46 26.82
C MET A 370 0.03 0.99 25.95
N PRO A 371 -0.20 0.05 25.00
CA PRO A 371 0.82 -0.34 24.04
C PRO A 371 1.34 0.89 23.27
N ARG A 372 2.67 0.96 23.10
CA ARG A 372 3.31 2.10 22.45
C ARG A 372 3.00 2.19 20.96
N LEU A 373 2.76 1.06 20.30
CA LEU A 373 2.27 0.97 18.95
C LEU A 373 0.93 0.24 18.93
N GLN A 374 -0.09 0.88 18.37
CA GLN A 374 -1.40 0.27 18.16
C GLN A 374 -1.76 0.38 16.69
N ILE A 375 -2.16 -0.73 16.08
CA ILE A 375 -2.52 -0.82 14.67
C ILE A 375 -4.01 -1.16 14.62
N VAL A 376 -4.81 -0.32 13.96
CA VAL A 376 -6.28 -0.39 13.99
C VAL A 376 -6.80 -0.40 12.56
N ARG A 377 -7.67 -1.36 12.22
CA ARG A 377 -8.31 -1.46 10.93
C ARG A 377 -9.75 -0.94 11.00
N LEU A 378 -10.13 0.00 10.13
CA LEU A 378 -11.50 0.50 9.96
C LEU A 378 -11.90 0.38 8.49
N PRO A 379 -12.38 -0.81 8.04
CA PRO A 379 -12.44 -1.15 6.62
C PRO A 379 -13.77 -0.82 5.93
N ASN A 380 -14.79 -0.26 6.62
CA ASN A 380 -16.13 -0.22 6.06
C ASN A 380 -16.33 0.84 4.96
N ASP A 381 -15.39 1.74 4.77
CA ASP A 381 -15.40 2.64 3.60
C ASP A 381 -15.18 1.89 2.28
N HIS A 382 -14.68 0.65 2.29
CA HIS A 382 -14.72 -0.27 1.15
C HIS A 382 -16.13 -0.42 0.56
N THR A 383 -17.16 -0.43 1.41
CA THR A 383 -18.57 -0.67 1.06
C THR A 383 -18.86 -2.11 0.57
N SER A 384 -20.14 -2.47 0.48
CA SER A 384 -20.60 -3.74 -0.14
C SER A 384 -21.52 -3.50 -1.35
N GLY A 385 -21.26 -2.41 -2.08
CA GLY A 385 -22.05 -2.04 -3.23
C GLY A 385 -23.51 -1.78 -2.88
N THR A 386 -24.44 -2.24 -3.74
CA THR A 386 -25.88 -2.02 -3.60
C THR A 386 -26.65 -3.29 -3.27
N SER A 387 -26.04 -4.29 -2.65
CA SER A 387 -26.72 -5.52 -2.21
C SER A 387 -27.95 -5.18 -1.37
N ARG A 388 -29.10 -5.83 -1.69
CA ARG A 388 -30.39 -5.57 -1.06
C ARG A 388 -30.31 -5.76 0.46
N GLY A 389 -30.85 -4.79 1.20
CA GLY A 389 -30.88 -4.82 2.65
C GLY A 389 -29.55 -4.51 3.34
N LYS A 390 -28.45 -4.39 2.60
CA LYS A 390 -27.18 -3.84 3.11
C LYS A 390 -27.23 -2.32 3.12
N LEU A 391 -26.32 -1.70 3.86
CA LEU A 391 -26.17 -0.25 3.84
C LEU A 391 -25.87 0.26 2.43
N THR A 392 -26.35 1.46 2.11
CA THR A 392 -25.92 2.13 0.88
C THR A 392 -24.42 2.49 0.97
N PRO A 393 -23.70 2.63 -0.14
CA PRO A 393 -22.31 3.09 -0.11
C PRO A 393 -22.13 4.40 0.65
N THR A 394 -23.07 5.33 0.53
CA THR A 394 -23.08 6.59 1.30
C THR A 394 -23.19 6.33 2.81
N ALA A 395 -24.08 5.44 3.23
CA ALA A 395 -24.26 5.10 4.64
C ALA A 395 -23.03 4.37 5.21
N PHE A 396 -22.41 3.47 4.44
CA PHE A 396 -21.16 2.80 4.84
C PHE A 396 -20.02 3.79 5.10
N VAL A 397 -19.76 4.69 4.15
CA VAL A 397 -18.67 5.67 4.27
C VAL A 397 -18.97 6.68 5.40
N ALA A 398 -20.22 7.08 5.57
CA ALA A 398 -20.61 7.98 6.68
C ALA A 398 -20.52 7.28 8.05
N GLU A 399 -20.77 5.98 8.13
CA GLU A 399 -20.59 5.19 9.34
C GLU A 399 -19.09 5.08 9.70
N ASN A 400 -18.24 4.80 8.71
CA ASN A 400 -16.78 4.79 8.86
C ASN A 400 -16.26 6.18 9.30
N ASP A 401 -16.77 7.28 8.70
CA ASP A 401 -16.44 8.65 9.09
C ASP A 401 -16.74 8.92 10.57
N LEU A 402 -17.93 8.53 11.02
CA LEU A 402 -18.31 8.72 12.43
C LEU A 402 -17.48 7.83 13.36
N ALA A 403 -17.19 6.59 12.97
CA ALA A 403 -16.33 5.67 13.74
C ALA A 403 -14.93 6.25 13.90
N PHE A 404 -14.35 6.73 12.80
CA PHE A 404 -13.05 7.41 12.80
C PHE A 404 -13.06 8.64 13.72
N GLY A 405 -14.05 9.53 13.57
CA GLY A 405 -14.20 10.71 14.44
C GLY A 405 -14.27 10.35 15.93
N ARG A 406 -15.03 9.30 16.29
CA ARG A 406 -15.18 8.83 17.69
C ARG A 406 -13.88 8.25 18.26
N VAL A 407 -13.11 7.52 17.46
CA VAL A 407 -11.79 7.00 17.87
C VAL A 407 -10.85 8.17 18.18
N ILE A 408 -10.78 9.19 17.30
CA ILE A 408 -9.92 10.36 17.52
C ILE A 408 -10.42 11.18 18.73
N GLU A 409 -11.73 11.36 18.89
CA GLU A 409 -12.30 12.02 20.08
C GLU A 409 -11.84 11.30 21.36
N ALA A 410 -12.00 9.97 21.42
CA ALA A 410 -11.62 9.19 22.59
C ALA A 410 -10.12 9.31 22.91
N ILE A 411 -9.26 9.17 21.89
CA ILE A 411 -7.80 9.31 22.06
C ILE A 411 -7.45 10.72 22.56
N SER A 412 -8.01 11.75 21.95
CA SER A 412 -7.68 13.15 22.27
C SER A 412 -8.19 13.62 23.63
N HIS A 413 -9.18 12.93 24.21
CA HIS A 413 -9.68 13.18 25.57
C HIS A 413 -9.02 12.26 26.62
N SER A 414 -8.21 11.27 26.18
CA SER A 414 -7.54 10.35 27.09
C SER A 414 -6.34 11.01 27.79
N ARG A 415 -5.94 10.43 28.92
CA ARG A 415 -4.72 10.84 29.63
C ARG A 415 -3.44 10.67 28.78
N PHE A 416 -3.50 9.87 27.71
CA PHE A 416 -2.36 9.57 26.83
C PHE A 416 -2.17 10.63 25.73
N TRP A 417 -3.17 11.48 25.49
CA TRP A 417 -3.13 12.48 24.43
C TRP A 417 -1.85 13.32 24.37
N PRO A 418 -1.33 13.84 25.51
CA PRO A 418 -0.11 14.65 25.50
C PRO A 418 1.13 13.99 24.90
N GLU A 419 1.14 12.66 24.79
CA GLU A 419 2.26 11.85 24.32
C GLU A 419 1.89 10.98 23.11
N THR A 420 0.80 11.31 22.39
CA THR A 420 0.27 10.48 21.29
C THR A 420 0.36 11.17 19.95
N ALA A 421 0.69 10.39 18.90
CA ALA A 421 0.45 10.71 17.52
C ALA A 421 -0.38 9.60 16.86
N VAL A 422 -1.41 9.99 16.12
CA VAL A 422 -2.23 9.08 15.31
C VAL A 422 -1.87 9.31 13.85
N PHE A 423 -1.61 8.23 13.14
CA PHE A 423 -1.32 8.17 11.73
C PHE A 423 -2.45 7.40 11.04
N VAL A 424 -2.96 7.90 9.94
CA VAL A 424 -4.09 7.29 9.24
C VAL A 424 -3.79 7.27 7.74
N VAL A 425 -4.04 6.13 7.10
CA VAL A 425 -3.85 5.95 5.66
C VAL A 425 -4.86 4.92 5.14
N GLU A 426 -5.20 5.02 3.86
CA GLU A 426 -5.82 3.91 3.14
C GLU A 426 -4.74 2.88 2.79
N ASP A 427 -5.09 1.60 2.73
CA ASP A 427 -4.17 0.54 2.31
C ASP A 427 -3.81 0.68 0.83
N ASP A 428 -4.80 1.00 0.00
CA ASP A 428 -4.66 1.35 -1.40
C ASP A 428 -5.71 2.41 -1.82
N ALA A 429 -5.63 2.88 -3.05
CA ALA A 429 -6.60 3.80 -3.66
C ALA A 429 -7.44 3.13 -4.76
N GLN A 430 -7.36 1.84 -4.87
CA GLN A 430 -7.89 0.91 -5.87
C GLN A 430 -9.07 1.46 -6.70
N ASN A 431 -8.85 1.64 -7.98
CA ASN A 431 -9.87 2.07 -8.95
C ASN A 431 -10.61 3.38 -8.64
N GLY A 432 -10.32 4.03 -7.52
CA GLY A 432 -10.91 5.32 -7.22
C GLY A 432 -10.43 6.39 -8.21
N PRO A 433 -11.31 7.34 -8.59
CA PRO A 433 -10.90 8.45 -9.46
C PRO A 433 -10.04 9.46 -8.69
N ASP A 434 -9.00 9.95 -9.35
CA ASP A 434 -8.19 11.08 -8.87
C ASP A 434 -7.63 11.87 -10.06
N HIS A 435 -7.62 13.21 -9.97
CA HIS A 435 -7.22 14.05 -11.10
C HIS A 435 -5.70 14.24 -11.19
N VAL A 436 -4.94 13.83 -10.17
CA VAL A 436 -3.48 13.95 -10.13
C VAL A 436 -2.82 12.62 -10.44
N ASP A 437 -3.12 11.57 -9.67
CA ASP A 437 -2.60 10.22 -9.86
C ASP A 437 -3.52 9.20 -9.17
N ALA A 438 -3.68 8.02 -9.75
CA ALA A 438 -4.55 6.97 -9.25
C ALA A 438 -4.11 6.38 -7.89
N HIS A 439 -2.89 6.67 -7.43
CA HIS A 439 -2.37 6.25 -6.13
C HIS A 439 -2.48 7.34 -5.07
N ARG A 440 -2.98 8.55 -5.42
CA ARG A 440 -3.14 9.62 -4.46
C ARG A 440 -4.30 9.32 -3.53
N THR A 441 -4.04 9.36 -2.22
CA THR A 441 -5.02 8.95 -1.22
C THR A 441 -5.15 9.94 -0.05
N VAL A 442 -6.13 9.70 0.81
CA VAL A 442 -6.31 10.45 2.06
C VAL A 442 -5.31 9.97 3.11
N ALA A 443 -4.71 10.92 3.83
CA ALA A 443 -3.82 10.63 4.94
C ALA A 443 -3.98 11.66 6.05
N TYR A 444 -3.76 11.23 7.29
CA TYR A 444 -3.81 12.13 8.45
C TYR A 444 -2.64 11.90 9.40
N VAL A 445 -2.16 12.98 9.97
CA VAL A 445 -1.30 12.98 11.16
C VAL A 445 -1.97 13.84 12.22
N ILE A 446 -2.37 13.23 13.32
CA ILE A 446 -3.19 13.84 14.36
C ILE A 446 -2.44 13.76 15.68
N SER A 447 -1.99 14.87 16.21
CA SER A 447 -1.19 14.94 17.45
C SER A 447 -1.25 16.34 18.03
N PRO A 448 -1.02 16.51 19.34
CA PRO A 448 -0.78 17.84 19.92
C PRO A 448 0.39 18.58 19.27
N TYR A 449 1.31 17.87 18.64
CA TYR A 449 2.55 18.44 18.11
C TYR A 449 2.49 18.80 16.63
N VAL A 450 1.34 18.64 15.97
CA VAL A 450 1.20 19.07 14.57
C VAL A 450 0.90 20.55 14.46
N ARG A 451 1.29 21.14 13.33
CA ARG A 451 0.99 22.52 12.95
C ARG A 451 -0.46 22.61 12.47
N ARG A 452 -1.39 22.78 13.40
CA ARG A 452 -2.83 22.79 13.12
C ARG A 452 -3.24 23.83 12.09
N GLY A 453 -4.24 23.48 11.27
CA GLY A 453 -4.83 24.36 10.27
C GLY A 453 -3.92 24.68 9.11
N THR A 454 -3.01 23.78 8.76
CA THR A 454 -2.09 23.93 7.64
C THR A 454 -2.38 22.95 6.51
N VAL A 455 -2.00 23.32 5.29
CA VAL A 455 -1.93 22.43 4.13
C VAL A 455 -0.47 22.07 3.89
N ASP A 456 -0.18 20.81 3.74
CA ASP A 456 1.15 20.31 3.41
C ASP A 456 1.09 19.55 2.08
N SER A 457 1.61 20.18 1.03
CA SER A 457 1.69 19.64 -0.33
C SER A 457 3.03 18.96 -0.62
N THR A 458 3.81 18.63 0.41
CA THR A 458 5.02 17.82 0.25
C THR A 458 4.63 16.43 -0.22
N LEU A 459 5.38 15.87 -1.19
CA LEU A 459 5.18 14.51 -1.63
C LEU A 459 5.57 13.54 -0.51
N TYR A 460 4.58 12.86 0.02
CA TYR A 460 4.75 11.77 0.99
C TYR A 460 4.08 10.50 0.50
N SER A 461 4.45 9.38 1.13
CA SER A 461 3.85 8.08 0.86
C SER A 461 3.67 7.27 2.16
N THR A 462 3.08 6.10 2.05
CA THR A 462 2.97 5.13 3.16
C THR A 462 4.33 4.86 3.79
N ALA A 463 5.39 4.69 2.98
CA ALA A 463 6.76 4.53 3.48
C ALA A 463 7.26 5.76 4.26
N SER A 464 6.86 6.97 3.89
CA SER A 464 7.16 8.20 4.64
C SER A 464 6.51 8.21 6.02
N MET A 465 5.26 7.73 6.10
CA MET A 465 4.50 7.60 7.35
C MET A 465 5.13 6.56 8.28
N LEU A 466 5.45 5.37 7.74
CA LEU A 466 6.15 4.32 8.47
C LEU A 466 7.48 4.82 9.03
N ARG A 467 8.29 5.47 8.19
CA ARG A 467 9.59 6.04 8.62
C ARG A 467 9.43 7.01 9.78
N THR A 468 8.40 7.82 9.76
CA THR A 468 8.12 8.79 10.84
C THR A 468 7.78 8.09 12.15
N MET A 469 6.95 7.05 12.10
CA MET A 469 6.60 6.24 13.28
C MET A 469 7.81 5.49 13.83
N GLU A 470 8.64 4.91 12.97
CA GLU A 470 9.90 4.26 13.35
C GLU A 470 10.83 5.20 14.11
N MET A 471 11.02 6.42 13.59
CA MET A 471 11.85 7.42 14.26
C MET A 471 11.28 7.81 15.63
N ILE A 472 9.97 7.99 15.76
CA ILE A 472 9.30 8.31 17.04
C ILE A 472 9.48 7.17 18.05
N LEU A 473 9.26 5.94 17.61
CA LEU A 473 9.30 4.76 18.47
C LEU A 473 10.71 4.20 18.71
N GLY A 474 11.69 4.64 17.91
CA GLY A 474 13.07 4.15 17.95
C GLY A 474 13.23 2.77 17.31
N LEU A 475 12.50 2.50 16.24
CA LEU A 475 12.55 1.25 15.48
C LEU A 475 13.56 1.36 14.33
N ASP A 476 14.20 0.23 14.03
CA ASP A 476 14.98 0.09 12.80
C ASP A 476 14.03 -0.07 11.60
N PRO A 477 14.37 0.47 10.42
CA PRO A 477 13.57 0.31 9.23
C PRO A 477 13.47 -1.16 8.77
N MET A 478 12.39 -1.49 8.07
CA MET A 478 12.07 -2.83 7.60
C MET A 478 12.69 -3.14 6.24
N SER A 479 12.77 -2.14 5.37
CA SER A 479 13.20 -2.28 3.98
C SER A 479 14.09 -1.11 3.55
N GLN A 480 14.58 -1.15 2.32
CA GLN A 480 15.26 0.01 1.75
C GLN A 480 14.32 1.19 1.48
N PHE A 481 13.00 0.95 1.37
CA PHE A 481 12.01 1.99 1.02
C PHE A 481 11.75 2.91 2.20
N ASP A 482 11.35 2.40 3.35
CA ASP A 482 11.17 3.19 4.58
C ASP A 482 12.50 3.78 5.06
N ALA A 483 13.62 3.03 4.95
CA ALA A 483 14.95 3.55 5.26
C ALA A 483 15.35 4.79 4.44
N SER A 484 14.87 4.89 3.19
CA SER A 484 15.18 6.00 2.28
C SER A 484 14.03 6.99 2.10
N ALA A 485 12.85 6.71 2.65
CA ALA A 485 11.72 7.61 2.57
C ALA A 485 11.98 8.94 3.28
N MET A 486 11.41 10.00 2.74
CA MET A 486 11.41 11.30 3.42
C MET A 486 10.43 11.24 4.59
N PRO A 487 10.89 11.33 5.85
CA PRO A 487 9.98 11.34 6.98
C PRO A 487 9.10 12.60 6.98
N MET A 488 7.88 12.47 7.49
CA MET A 488 6.90 13.54 7.59
C MET A 488 7.28 14.51 8.71
N LEU A 489 8.27 15.35 8.48
CA LEU A 489 8.77 16.30 9.50
C LEU A 489 8.03 17.63 9.47
N ALA A 490 7.71 18.15 8.28
CA ALA A 490 7.10 19.47 8.11
C ALA A 490 5.76 19.66 8.85
N PRO A 491 4.87 18.65 8.93
CA PRO A 491 3.63 18.80 9.68
C PRO A 491 3.82 18.95 11.18
N PHE A 492 4.97 18.57 11.74
CA PHE A 492 5.23 18.67 13.17
C PHE A 492 5.94 19.98 13.54
N GLY A 493 5.80 20.37 14.79
CA GLY A 493 6.49 21.55 15.35
C GLY A 493 6.74 21.42 16.85
N PRO A 494 7.65 22.24 17.42
CA PRO A 494 8.04 22.13 18.82
C PRO A 494 6.97 22.63 19.80
N LYS A 495 5.96 23.35 19.31
CA LYS A 495 4.84 23.85 20.13
C LYS A 495 3.69 22.89 20.08
N SER A 496 3.25 22.43 21.23
CA SER A 496 2.08 21.55 21.36
C SER A 496 0.79 22.35 21.54
N ASP A 497 -0.30 21.84 20.94
CA ASP A 497 -1.67 22.29 21.15
C ASP A 497 -2.51 21.11 21.66
N MET A 498 -2.79 21.11 22.95
CA MET A 498 -3.46 20.02 23.66
C MET A 498 -4.98 20.01 23.48
N ARG A 499 -5.58 20.94 22.72
CA ARG A 499 -7.03 20.96 22.52
C ARG A 499 -7.50 19.62 21.94
N PRO A 500 -8.47 18.96 22.60
CA PRO A 500 -8.98 17.70 22.11
C PRO A 500 -9.84 17.91 20.85
N TYR A 501 -10.04 16.85 20.11
CA TYR A 501 -10.99 16.79 19.01
C TYR A 501 -12.38 16.46 19.54
N VAL A 502 -13.41 16.99 18.91
CA VAL A 502 -14.81 16.65 19.16
C VAL A 502 -15.43 16.16 17.85
N ALA A 503 -15.90 14.92 17.88
CA ALA A 503 -16.50 14.28 16.71
C ALA A 503 -17.81 14.98 16.31
N LEU A 504 -18.02 15.10 15.01
CA LEU A 504 -19.28 15.58 14.45
C LEU A 504 -20.24 14.40 14.27
N PRO A 505 -21.55 14.62 14.52
CA PRO A 505 -22.55 13.61 14.18
C PRO A 505 -22.64 13.42 12.67
N ALA A 506 -23.06 12.24 12.26
CA ALA A 506 -23.39 11.98 10.86
C ALA A 506 -24.49 12.95 10.37
N GLN A 507 -24.35 13.40 9.13
CA GLN A 507 -25.31 14.31 8.48
C GLN A 507 -26.22 13.58 7.49
N VAL A 508 -26.01 12.25 7.30
CA VAL A 508 -26.81 11.37 6.46
C VAL A 508 -27.38 10.22 7.31
N ASP A 509 -28.39 9.53 6.79
CA ASP A 509 -28.96 8.38 7.48
C ASP A 509 -28.01 7.18 7.42
N LEU A 510 -27.40 6.83 8.56
CA LEU A 510 -26.51 5.69 8.71
C LEU A 510 -27.22 4.32 8.55
N ASN A 511 -28.55 4.31 8.55
CA ASN A 511 -29.34 3.09 8.40
C ASN A 511 -29.95 2.97 7.00
N GLU A 512 -29.63 3.88 6.10
CA GLU A 512 -30.12 3.81 4.74
C GLU A 512 -29.65 2.52 4.09
N ARG A 513 -30.64 1.76 3.56
CA ARG A 513 -30.36 0.43 2.98
C ARG A 513 -30.78 0.37 1.53
N ASN A 514 -29.98 -0.39 0.78
CA ASN A 514 -30.29 -0.69 -0.60
C ASN A 514 -31.60 -1.45 -0.72
N THR A 515 -32.42 -1.09 -1.71
CA THR A 515 -33.67 -1.77 -2.06
C THR A 515 -33.51 -2.54 -3.37
N GLU A 516 -34.50 -3.35 -3.73
CA GLU A 516 -34.55 -4.02 -5.04
C GLU A 516 -34.62 -3.04 -6.23
N GLY A 517 -34.85 -1.76 -5.97
CA GLY A 517 -34.78 -0.71 -6.98
C GLY A 517 -33.39 -0.09 -7.14
N ALA A 518 -32.45 -0.41 -6.27
CA ALA A 518 -31.07 0.08 -6.38
C ALA A 518 -30.40 -0.58 -7.60
N TRP A 519 -29.70 0.22 -8.39
CA TRP A 519 -29.02 -0.33 -9.57
C TRP A 519 -27.93 -1.33 -9.15
N GLY A 520 -27.95 -2.52 -9.76
CA GLY A 520 -26.97 -3.57 -9.49
C GLY A 520 -27.12 -4.30 -8.16
N TRP A 521 -28.29 -4.21 -7.51
CA TRP A 521 -28.56 -4.90 -6.24
C TRP A 521 -28.38 -6.42 -6.39
N ASP A 522 -28.90 -7.01 -7.45
CA ASP A 522 -28.80 -8.43 -7.78
C ASP A 522 -27.33 -8.87 -7.98
N ARG A 523 -26.56 -8.07 -8.69
CA ARG A 523 -25.14 -8.34 -8.91
C ARG A 523 -24.30 -8.19 -7.63
N SER A 524 -24.67 -7.26 -6.77
CA SER A 524 -24.00 -7.08 -5.47
C SER A 524 -24.28 -8.25 -4.53
N GLU A 525 -25.44 -8.91 -4.63
CA GLU A 525 -25.74 -10.12 -3.86
C GLU A 525 -24.86 -11.31 -4.25
N ASP A 526 -24.41 -11.37 -5.51
CA ASP A 526 -23.49 -12.40 -5.99
C ASP A 526 -22.02 -12.15 -5.63
N MET A 527 -21.69 -10.95 -5.13
CA MET A 527 -20.33 -10.59 -4.70
C MET A 527 -20.01 -11.18 -3.32
N ASN A 528 -18.77 -11.58 -3.14
CA ASN A 528 -18.32 -12.13 -1.87
C ASN A 528 -17.67 -11.04 -1.02
N PHE A 529 -18.43 -10.40 -0.15
CA PHE A 529 -17.96 -9.43 0.83
C PHE A 529 -17.54 -10.06 2.18
N ALA A 530 -17.58 -11.39 2.30
CA ALA A 530 -17.11 -12.08 3.49
C ALA A 530 -15.60 -12.32 3.49
N LYS A 531 -14.94 -12.01 2.39
CA LYS A 531 -13.48 -12.10 2.22
C LYS A 531 -13.00 -10.84 1.52
N GLU A 532 -11.84 -10.39 1.91
CA GLU A 532 -11.14 -9.29 1.26
C GLU A 532 -11.04 -9.51 -0.24
N ASP A 533 -11.23 -8.45 -0.99
CA ASP A 533 -11.10 -8.37 -2.45
C ASP A 533 -11.74 -9.55 -3.20
N ALA A 534 -12.78 -10.09 -2.59
CA ALA A 534 -13.55 -11.20 -3.16
C ALA A 534 -14.73 -10.74 -4.01
N ALA A 535 -15.00 -9.45 -4.09
CA ALA A 535 -15.93 -8.83 -5.02
C ALA A 535 -15.28 -8.61 -6.40
N ASP A 536 -16.09 -8.43 -7.44
CA ASP A 536 -15.63 -7.97 -8.75
C ASP A 536 -15.45 -6.44 -8.70
N ASP A 537 -14.22 -5.95 -8.72
CA ASP A 537 -13.88 -4.54 -8.52
C ASP A 537 -14.54 -3.60 -9.51
N LEU A 538 -14.55 -3.97 -10.80
CA LEU A 538 -15.15 -3.11 -11.83
C LEU A 538 -16.66 -3.03 -11.69
N LEU A 539 -17.27 -4.16 -11.36
CA LEU A 539 -18.70 -4.20 -11.13
C LEU A 539 -19.07 -3.50 -9.82
N LEU A 540 -18.29 -3.68 -8.76
CA LEU A 540 -18.49 -2.98 -7.50
C LEU A 540 -18.39 -1.46 -7.67
N ASN A 541 -17.39 -0.99 -8.41
CA ASN A 541 -17.23 0.44 -8.71
C ASN A 541 -18.42 0.99 -9.52
N GLU A 542 -18.94 0.26 -10.52
CA GLU A 542 -20.14 0.66 -11.25
C GLU A 542 -21.37 0.73 -10.34
N VAL A 543 -21.48 -0.20 -9.41
CA VAL A 543 -22.58 -0.25 -8.45
C VAL A 543 -22.51 0.94 -7.48
N ILE A 544 -21.35 1.19 -6.89
CA ILE A 544 -21.13 2.33 -5.99
C ILE A 544 -21.42 3.63 -6.72
N TRP A 545 -20.90 3.76 -7.93
CA TRP A 545 -21.14 4.89 -8.81
C TRP A 545 -22.62 5.22 -9.00
N ARG A 546 -23.40 4.25 -9.51
CA ARG A 546 -24.80 4.46 -9.82
C ARG A 546 -25.65 4.63 -8.58
N SER A 547 -25.22 4.12 -7.41
CA SER A 547 -25.91 4.35 -6.15
C SER A 547 -25.80 5.80 -5.69
N VAL A 548 -24.65 6.45 -5.89
CA VAL A 548 -24.40 7.82 -5.44
C VAL A 548 -24.88 8.84 -6.46
N ARG A 549 -24.69 8.59 -7.76
CA ARG A 549 -24.97 9.55 -8.85
C ARG A 549 -26.27 9.30 -9.60
N GLY A 550 -26.97 8.24 -9.24
CA GLY A 550 -28.25 7.85 -9.82
C GLY A 550 -28.15 6.75 -10.89
N PRO A 551 -29.17 5.91 -10.99
CA PRO A 551 -29.16 4.71 -11.84
C PRO A 551 -29.04 5.00 -13.34
N ALA A 552 -29.40 6.20 -13.78
CA ALA A 552 -29.28 6.64 -15.17
C ALA A 552 -27.91 7.20 -15.53
N SER A 553 -27.00 7.36 -14.55
CA SER A 553 -25.63 7.84 -14.77
C SER A 553 -24.77 6.66 -15.25
N PRO A 554 -24.44 6.52 -16.55
CA PRO A 554 -23.66 5.38 -17.01
C PRO A 554 -22.23 5.49 -16.50
N MET A 555 -21.75 4.44 -15.89
CA MET A 555 -20.32 4.27 -15.71
C MET A 555 -19.70 4.03 -17.09
N PRO A 556 -18.64 4.75 -17.45
CA PRO A 556 -18.00 4.57 -18.74
C PRO A 556 -17.46 3.14 -18.94
N ALA A 557 -17.51 2.65 -20.18
CA ALA A 557 -17.09 1.29 -20.49
C ALA A 557 -15.58 1.09 -20.29
N PRO A 558 -15.17 0.07 -19.54
CA PRO A 558 -13.76 -0.18 -19.30
C PRO A 558 -13.02 -0.71 -20.53
N VAL A 559 -11.83 -0.19 -20.86
CA VAL A 559 -10.89 -0.69 -21.88
C VAL A 559 -9.77 -1.46 -21.21
N ARG A 560 -9.52 -2.73 -21.55
CA ARG A 560 -8.66 -3.62 -20.77
C ARG A 560 -7.20 -3.66 -21.21
N ALA A 561 -6.30 -3.61 -20.24
CA ALA A 561 -4.88 -3.80 -20.48
C ALA A 561 -4.54 -5.29 -20.68
N GLY A 562 -3.39 -5.58 -21.30
CA GLY A 562 -3.06 -6.88 -21.88
C GLY A 562 -2.99 -8.10 -20.96
N PHE A 563 -2.99 -7.92 -19.65
CA PHE A 563 -2.99 -9.05 -18.69
C PHE A 563 -4.33 -9.26 -17.98
N VAL A 564 -5.29 -8.38 -18.18
CA VAL A 564 -6.67 -8.53 -17.73
C VAL A 564 -7.51 -9.05 -18.91
N ARG A 565 -7.85 -10.34 -18.94
CA ARG A 565 -8.74 -10.88 -19.96
C ARG A 565 -10.16 -10.44 -19.70
N THR A 566 -10.80 -9.79 -20.67
CA THR A 566 -12.26 -9.76 -20.72
C THR A 566 -12.76 -11.19 -20.86
N VAL A 567 -13.47 -11.69 -19.88
CA VAL A 567 -14.40 -12.76 -20.14
C VAL A 567 -15.51 -12.10 -20.95
N ALA A 568 -15.54 -12.33 -22.28
CA ALA A 568 -16.77 -12.14 -22.99
C ALA A 568 -17.81 -12.95 -22.20
N THR A 569 -18.89 -12.30 -21.77
CA THR A 569 -20.07 -13.04 -21.37
C THR A 569 -20.37 -13.96 -22.54
N ALA A 570 -20.06 -15.24 -22.39
CA ALA A 570 -20.60 -16.24 -23.26
C ALA A 570 -22.10 -16.19 -22.97
N ASP A 571 -22.85 -15.48 -23.80
CA ASP A 571 -24.20 -15.85 -24.06
C ASP A 571 -24.13 -17.35 -24.34
N GLY A 572 -24.91 -18.07 -23.57
CA GLY A 572 -24.86 -19.50 -23.49
C GLY A 572 -24.76 -20.19 -24.85
N ASP A 573 -23.90 -21.17 -24.86
CA ASP A 573 -24.26 -22.39 -25.55
C ASP A 573 -23.60 -23.55 -24.78
N ASP A 574 -24.46 -24.40 -24.32
CA ASP A 574 -24.19 -25.75 -23.87
C ASP A 574 -23.29 -26.48 -24.87
N ASP A 575 -22.19 -27.07 -24.38
CA ASP A 575 -21.85 -28.48 -24.56
C ASP A 575 -20.69 -28.89 -23.65
#